data_5a7c9c7468bf2206236183043cc98e13
#
_entry.id   5a7c9c7468bf2206236183043cc98e13
#
_cell.length_a   1.000
_cell.length_b   1.000
_cell.length_c   1.000
_cell.angle_alpha   90.00
_cell.angle_beta   90.00
_cell.angle_gamma   90.00
#
_symmetry.space_group_name_H-M   'P 1'
#
loop_
_entity.id
_entity.type
_entity.pdbx_description
1 polymer ?
#
loop_
_entity_poly.entity_id
_entity_poly.type
_entity_poly.pdbx_seq_one_letter_code
_entity_poly.pdbx_strand_id
1 'polypeptide(L)'
;MVIGMFAFGLFLTGLLFVYWDLHTRPFRPLQEAIANAIPGSSPRVIGGRHKSHLKDSPNTLRIIVQVDYNPLDASNETKRDDLARQILELARTHHDVTPYERIELHLEHRIPERPSEFWSSIRTPAEWEAFSAQKQGSSA
;
A
#
# COMPACT_ATOMS: atom_id res chain seq x y z
N MET A 1 4.45 10.70 47.26
CA MET A 1 3.93 9.40 46.74
C MET A 1 2.91 9.54 45.65
N VAL A 2 1.88 10.39 45.82
CA VAL A 2 0.83 10.55 44.81
C VAL A 2 1.37 11.10 43.48
N ILE A 3 2.26 12.09 43.52
CA ILE A 3 2.89 12.68 42.33
C ILE A 3 3.72 11.64 41.57
N GLY A 4 4.43 10.78 42.25
CA GLY A 4 5.20 9.71 41.60
C GLY A 4 4.32 8.68 40.90
N MET A 5 3.16 8.35 41.48
CA MET A 5 2.19 7.46 40.82
C MET A 5 1.59 8.08 39.57
N PHE A 6 1.26 9.36 39.62
CA PHE A 6 0.76 10.10 38.44
C PHE A 6 1.81 10.17 37.34
N ALA A 7 3.06 10.51 37.69
CA ALA A 7 4.15 10.58 36.73
C ALA A 7 4.41 9.22 36.07
N PHE A 8 4.37 8.15 36.85
CA PHE A 8 4.54 6.78 36.34
C PHE A 8 3.39 6.37 35.42
N GLY A 9 2.14 6.73 35.79
CA GLY A 9 0.97 6.48 34.95
C GLY A 9 1.04 7.21 33.61
N LEU A 10 1.43 8.47 33.63
CA LEU A 10 1.62 9.27 32.40
C LEU A 10 2.73 8.70 31.52
N PHE A 11 3.83 8.25 32.13
CA PHE A 11 4.94 7.64 31.40
C PHE A 11 4.50 6.34 30.72
N LEU A 12 3.78 5.47 31.40
CA LEU A 12 3.26 4.21 30.82
C LEU A 12 2.26 4.49 29.70
N THR A 13 1.37 5.47 29.88
CA THR A 13 0.40 5.87 28.86
C THR A 13 1.11 6.42 27.63
N GLY A 14 2.14 7.24 27.83
CA GLY A 14 2.97 7.77 26.73
C GLY A 14 3.69 6.68 25.97
N LEU A 15 4.27 5.70 26.69
CA LEU A 15 4.92 4.55 26.06
C LEU A 15 3.93 3.70 25.25
N LEU A 16 2.75 3.45 25.80
CA LEU A 16 1.68 2.74 25.09
C LEU A 16 1.26 3.46 23.82
N PHE A 17 1.12 4.77 23.91
CA PHE A 17 0.73 5.59 22.77
C PHE A 17 1.81 5.55 21.66
N VAL A 18 3.07 5.70 22.01
CA VAL A 18 4.20 5.61 21.07
C VAL A 18 4.28 4.22 20.45
N TYR A 19 4.18 3.19 21.30
CA TYR A 19 4.17 1.80 20.83
C TYR A 19 3.04 1.55 19.84
N TRP A 20 1.84 2.00 20.18
CA TRP A 20 0.66 1.85 19.32
C TRP A 20 0.82 2.59 18.00
N ASP A 21 1.33 3.82 18.05
CA ASP A 21 1.58 4.64 16.86
C ASP A 21 2.60 3.96 15.92
N LEU A 22 3.69 3.41 16.48
CA LEU A 22 4.71 2.73 15.70
C LEU A 22 4.20 1.42 15.07
N HIS A 23 3.27 0.73 15.71
CA HIS A 23 2.78 -0.58 15.24
C HIS A 23 1.53 -0.49 14.37
N THR A 24 0.69 0.53 14.56
CA THR A 24 -0.57 0.67 13.81
C THR A 24 -0.47 1.60 12.60
N ARG A 25 0.60 2.37 12.49
CA ARG A 25 0.74 3.36 11.42
C ARG A 25 1.97 3.18 10.53
N PRO A 26 2.50 1.96 10.33
CA PRO A 26 3.68 1.81 9.47
C PRO A 26 3.41 2.16 8.01
N PHE A 27 2.15 2.12 7.57
CA PHE A 27 1.75 2.36 6.18
C PHE A 27 1.21 3.77 5.94
N ARG A 28 1.05 4.55 6.98
CA ARG A 28 0.47 5.90 6.87
C ARG A 28 1.25 6.83 5.94
N PRO A 29 2.59 6.91 6.03
CA PRO A 29 3.34 7.75 5.10
C PRO A 29 3.11 7.39 3.63
N LEU A 30 3.04 6.09 3.32
CA LEU A 30 2.75 5.62 1.97
C LEU A 30 1.33 5.96 1.56
N GLN A 31 0.33 5.73 2.42
CA GLN A 31 -1.06 6.07 2.12
C GLN A 31 -1.23 7.56 1.85
N GLU A 32 -0.61 8.40 2.66
CA GLU A 32 -0.66 9.85 2.49
C GLU A 32 0.04 10.29 1.20
N ALA A 33 1.18 9.68 0.87
CA ALA A 33 1.89 9.96 -0.36
C ALA A 33 1.06 9.62 -1.60
N ILE A 34 0.39 8.46 -1.60
CA ILE A 34 -0.50 8.06 -2.69
C ILE A 34 -1.70 8.99 -2.79
N ALA A 35 -2.32 9.33 -1.67
CA ALA A 35 -3.48 10.22 -1.64
C ALA A 35 -3.15 11.63 -2.17
N ASN A 36 -1.97 12.12 -1.87
CA ASN A 36 -1.51 13.44 -2.34
C ASN A 36 -1.12 13.42 -3.81
N ALA A 37 -0.47 12.35 -4.28
CA ALA A 37 -0.04 12.22 -5.67
C ALA A 37 -1.20 11.92 -6.60
N ILE A 38 -2.20 11.18 -6.12
CA ILE A 38 -3.36 10.72 -6.90
C ILE A 38 -4.63 11.13 -6.16
N PRO A 39 -5.17 12.33 -6.40
CA PRO A 39 -6.40 12.78 -5.74
C PRO A 39 -7.59 11.85 -6.04
N GLY A 40 -8.39 11.57 -5.01
CA GLY A 40 -9.56 10.69 -5.14
C GLY A 40 -9.24 9.21 -5.11
N SER A 41 -7.99 8.81 -4.92
CA SER A 41 -7.57 7.41 -4.95
C SER A 41 -7.99 6.62 -3.72
N SER A 42 -8.26 7.26 -2.59
CA SER A 42 -8.62 6.61 -1.31
C SER A 42 -7.75 5.38 -1.02
N PRO A 43 -6.43 5.53 -0.97
CA PRO A 43 -5.53 4.38 -0.91
C PRO A 43 -5.67 3.62 0.41
N ARG A 44 -5.57 2.31 0.33
CA ARG A 44 -5.46 1.42 1.48
C ARG A 44 -4.20 0.59 1.34
N VAL A 45 -3.36 0.62 2.35
CA VAL A 45 -2.13 -0.17 2.37
C VAL A 45 -2.20 -1.12 3.55
N ILE A 46 -2.10 -2.40 3.26
CA ILE A 46 -2.16 -3.47 4.24
C ILE A 46 -0.93 -4.35 4.02
N GLY A 47 -0.17 -4.60 5.08
CA GLY A 47 0.99 -5.45 4.99
C GLY A 47 0.95 -6.56 6.01
N GLY A 48 1.65 -7.66 5.70
CA GLY A 48 1.79 -8.78 6.58
C GLY A 48 1.39 -10.10 5.93
N ARG A 49 1.37 -11.13 6.75
CA ARG A 49 0.96 -12.46 6.32
C ARG A 49 -0.56 -12.58 6.40
N HIS A 50 -1.16 -12.93 5.30
CA HIS A 50 -2.62 -13.03 5.19
C HIS A 50 -3.22 -14.01 6.21
N LYS A 51 -2.51 -15.11 6.50
CA LYS A 51 -2.87 -16.07 7.54
C LYS A 51 -1.67 -16.23 8.47
N SER A 52 -1.61 -15.39 9.50
CA SER A 52 -0.45 -15.35 10.40
C SER A 52 -0.21 -16.65 11.17
N HIS A 53 -1.23 -17.51 11.27
CA HIS A 53 -1.12 -18.81 11.91
C HIS A 53 -0.50 -19.89 11.00
N LEU A 54 -0.36 -19.62 9.71
CA LEU A 54 0.28 -20.52 8.75
C LEU A 54 1.69 -20.02 8.47
N LYS A 55 2.69 -20.86 8.77
CA LYS A 55 4.11 -20.53 8.53
C LYS A 55 4.47 -20.32 7.07
N ASP A 56 3.68 -20.90 6.16
CA ASP A 56 3.93 -20.87 4.72
C ASP A 56 3.26 -19.68 4.01
N SER A 57 2.51 -18.85 4.75
CA SER A 57 1.89 -17.67 4.15
C SER A 57 2.94 -16.63 3.79
N PRO A 58 2.97 -16.15 2.53
CA PRO A 58 3.93 -15.13 2.14
C PRO A 58 3.63 -13.81 2.82
N ASN A 59 4.68 -13.07 3.16
CA ASN A 59 4.56 -11.71 3.65
C ASN A 59 4.24 -10.81 2.46
N THR A 60 3.02 -10.29 2.40
CA THR A 60 2.51 -9.56 1.24
C THR A 60 2.18 -8.13 1.60
N LEU A 61 2.61 -7.20 0.75
CA LEU A 61 2.17 -5.81 0.80
C LEU A 61 1.01 -5.66 -0.17
N ARG A 62 -0.16 -5.30 0.33
CA ARG A 62 -1.35 -5.08 -0.48
C ARG A 62 -1.67 -3.60 -0.55
N ILE A 63 -1.77 -3.08 -1.76
CA ILE A 63 -2.11 -1.68 -2.03
C ILE A 63 -3.41 -1.67 -2.83
N ILE A 64 -4.44 -1.03 -2.30
CA ILE A 64 -5.74 -0.89 -2.95
C ILE A 64 -5.98 0.59 -3.24
N VAL A 65 -6.23 0.92 -4.51
CA VAL A 65 -6.40 2.30 -4.97
C VAL A 65 -7.68 2.38 -5.81
N GLN A 66 -8.48 3.41 -5.56
CA GLN A 66 -9.66 3.69 -6.39
C GLN A 66 -9.28 4.49 -7.63
N VAL A 67 -9.86 4.13 -8.77
CA VAL A 67 -9.65 4.80 -10.04
C VAL A 67 -10.99 5.27 -10.61
N ASP A 68 -10.95 6.27 -11.50
CA ASP A 68 -12.11 6.86 -12.14
C ASP A 68 -12.38 6.31 -13.54
N TYR A 69 -11.70 5.25 -13.92
CA TYR A 69 -11.83 4.59 -15.22
C TYR A 69 -11.87 3.07 -15.03
N ASN A 70 -12.33 2.34 -16.04
CA ASN A 70 -12.33 0.88 -16.01
C ASN A 70 -10.90 0.35 -16.20
N PRO A 71 -10.27 -0.24 -15.17
CA PRO A 71 -8.90 -0.76 -15.29
C PRO A 71 -8.82 -2.03 -16.14
N LEU A 72 -9.94 -2.66 -16.45
CA LEU A 72 -9.99 -3.87 -17.28
C LEU A 72 -10.12 -3.55 -18.77
N ASP A 73 -10.43 -2.31 -19.12
CA ASP A 73 -10.58 -1.89 -20.51
C ASP A 73 -9.20 -1.77 -21.18
N ALA A 74 -9.05 -2.37 -22.36
CA ALA A 74 -7.82 -2.33 -23.14
C ALA A 74 -7.38 -0.91 -23.48
N SER A 75 -8.32 0.02 -23.71
CA SER A 75 -8.02 1.42 -23.99
C SER A 75 -7.36 2.15 -22.82
N ASN A 76 -7.52 1.64 -21.61
CA ASN A 76 -6.95 2.20 -20.38
C ASN A 76 -5.66 1.48 -19.92
N GLU A 77 -5.17 0.54 -20.70
CA GLU A 77 -4.00 -0.27 -20.32
C GLU A 77 -2.76 0.57 -20.02
N THR A 78 -2.42 1.51 -20.88
CA THR A 78 -1.28 2.41 -20.68
C THR A 78 -1.46 3.26 -19.44
N LYS A 79 -2.64 3.80 -19.23
CA LYS A 79 -2.99 4.60 -18.07
C LYS A 79 -2.90 3.80 -16.78
N ARG A 80 -3.40 2.57 -16.80
CA ARG A 80 -3.31 1.62 -15.70
C ARG A 80 -1.86 1.30 -15.35
N ASP A 81 -1.06 0.97 -16.35
CA ASP A 81 0.34 0.60 -16.16
C ASP A 81 1.18 1.77 -15.64
N ASP A 82 0.93 2.98 -16.13
CA ASP A 82 1.58 4.20 -15.64
C ASP A 82 1.24 4.46 -14.18
N LEU A 83 -0.02 4.28 -13.81
CA LEU A 83 -0.47 4.42 -12.43
C LEU A 83 0.19 3.37 -11.53
N ALA A 84 0.27 2.12 -11.99
CA ALA A 84 0.92 1.05 -11.26
C ALA A 84 2.40 1.38 -10.99
N ARG A 85 3.11 1.88 -11.98
CA ARG A 85 4.51 2.31 -11.81
C ARG A 85 4.65 3.45 -10.82
N GLN A 86 3.77 4.43 -10.89
CA GLN A 86 3.76 5.56 -9.97
C GLN A 86 3.54 5.10 -8.52
N ILE A 87 2.57 4.22 -8.29
CA ILE A 87 2.27 3.67 -6.96
C ILE A 87 3.48 2.89 -6.41
N LEU A 88 4.12 2.09 -7.25
CA LEU A 88 5.29 1.32 -6.84
C LEU A 88 6.47 2.21 -6.49
N GLU A 89 6.69 3.27 -7.23
CA GLU A 89 7.74 4.24 -6.93
C GLU A 89 7.48 4.92 -5.59
N LEU A 90 6.24 5.30 -5.31
CA LEU A 90 5.84 5.84 -4.01
C LEU A 90 6.04 4.81 -2.89
N ALA A 91 5.72 3.55 -3.15
CA ALA A 91 5.91 2.47 -2.17
C ALA A 91 7.39 2.30 -1.81
N ARG A 92 8.27 2.34 -2.79
CA ARG A 92 9.72 2.24 -2.56
C ARG A 92 10.27 3.43 -1.80
N THR A 93 9.75 4.62 -2.09
CA THR A 93 10.23 5.87 -1.48
C THR A 93 9.76 6.02 -0.04
N HIS A 94 8.52 5.65 0.25
CA HIS A 94 7.86 5.92 1.53
C HIS A 94 7.71 4.70 2.44
N HIS A 95 8.05 3.52 1.96
CA HIS A 95 7.93 2.29 2.73
C HIS A 95 9.05 1.34 2.36
N ASP A 96 9.52 0.55 3.34
CA ASP A 96 10.49 -0.49 3.07
C ASP A 96 9.77 -1.72 2.52
N VAL A 97 10.00 -2.02 1.24
CA VAL A 97 9.40 -3.18 0.57
C VAL A 97 10.26 -4.44 0.65
N THR A 98 11.47 -4.33 1.20
CA THR A 98 12.43 -5.44 1.30
C THR A 98 11.89 -6.67 2.04
N PRO A 99 11.16 -6.52 3.18
CA PRO A 99 10.66 -7.68 3.92
C PRO A 99 9.52 -8.43 3.23
N TYR A 100 8.93 -7.87 2.18
CA TYR A 100 7.79 -8.48 1.51
C TYR A 100 8.22 -9.44 0.42
N GLU A 101 7.61 -10.62 0.39
CA GLU A 101 7.82 -11.61 -0.65
C GLU A 101 7.01 -11.31 -1.90
N ARG A 102 5.86 -10.64 -1.73
CA ARG A 102 4.96 -10.27 -2.82
C ARG A 102 4.39 -8.88 -2.59
N ILE A 103 4.10 -8.20 -3.68
CA ILE A 103 3.37 -6.94 -3.66
C ILE A 103 2.13 -7.13 -4.53
N GLU A 104 0.96 -6.93 -3.92
CA GLU A 104 -0.32 -6.96 -4.61
C GLU A 104 -0.80 -5.54 -4.83
N LEU A 105 -1.11 -5.22 -6.08
CA LEU A 105 -1.74 -3.95 -6.44
C LEU A 105 -3.15 -4.22 -6.94
N HIS A 106 -4.13 -3.56 -6.32
CA HIS A 106 -5.53 -3.65 -6.70
C HIS A 106 -6.04 -2.28 -7.11
N LEU A 107 -6.60 -2.18 -8.31
CA LEU A 107 -7.28 -0.98 -8.78
C LEU A 107 -8.78 -1.26 -8.77
N GLU A 108 -9.53 -0.42 -8.08
CA GLU A 108 -10.97 -0.55 -7.93
C GLU A 108 -11.67 0.62 -8.63
N HIS A 109 -12.56 0.29 -9.55
CA HIS A 109 -13.45 1.26 -10.18
C HIS A 109 -14.85 1.09 -9.62
N ARG A 110 -15.26 2.01 -8.76
CA ARG A 110 -16.61 2.01 -8.18
C ARG A 110 -17.57 2.74 -9.10
N ILE A 111 -18.60 2.04 -9.50
CA ILE A 111 -19.69 2.58 -10.31
C ILE A 111 -20.95 2.57 -9.44
N PRO A 112 -21.65 3.71 -9.24
CA PRO A 112 -22.90 3.74 -8.50
C PRO A 112 -23.91 2.76 -9.09
N GLU A 113 -24.59 1.99 -8.23
CA GLU A 113 -25.64 1.01 -8.59
C GLU A 113 -25.14 -0.18 -9.42
N ARG A 114 -23.83 -0.36 -9.57
CA ARG A 114 -23.24 -1.50 -10.29
C ARG A 114 -22.14 -2.16 -9.45
N PRO A 115 -21.83 -3.43 -9.71
CA PRO A 115 -20.66 -4.06 -9.08
C PRO A 115 -19.38 -3.31 -9.44
N SER A 116 -18.49 -3.18 -8.47
CA SER A 116 -17.19 -2.56 -8.69
C SER A 116 -16.34 -3.42 -9.60
N GLU A 117 -15.56 -2.78 -10.47
CA GLU A 117 -14.59 -3.45 -11.34
C GLU A 117 -13.23 -3.44 -10.65
N PHE A 118 -12.59 -4.60 -10.61
CA PHE A 118 -11.30 -4.79 -9.96
C PHE A 118 -10.27 -5.27 -10.97
N TRP A 119 -9.13 -4.62 -10.99
CA TRP A 119 -7.93 -5.15 -11.60
C TRP A 119 -6.91 -5.42 -10.52
N SER A 120 -6.25 -6.57 -10.57
CA SER A 120 -5.23 -6.91 -9.59
C SER A 120 -4.01 -7.52 -10.27
N SER A 121 -2.84 -7.24 -9.73
CA SER A 121 -1.60 -7.84 -10.15
C SER A 121 -0.78 -8.19 -8.91
N ILE A 122 -0.31 -9.42 -8.87
CA ILE A 122 0.49 -9.95 -7.78
C ILE A 122 1.85 -10.32 -8.35
N ARG A 123 2.91 -9.65 -7.87
CA ARG A 123 4.27 -9.88 -8.34
C ARG A 123 5.25 -9.78 -7.18
N THR A 124 6.40 -10.42 -7.31
CA THR A 124 7.52 -10.21 -6.38
C THR A 124 8.10 -8.81 -6.57
N PRO A 125 8.83 -8.25 -5.58
CA PRO A 125 9.49 -6.96 -5.76
C PRO A 125 10.42 -6.92 -6.97
N ALA A 126 11.12 -8.01 -7.26
CA ALA A 126 11.99 -8.10 -8.43
C ALA A 126 11.21 -8.05 -9.75
N GLU A 127 10.06 -8.72 -9.81
CA GLU A 127 9.19 -8.69 -10.98
C GLU A 127 8.60 -7.28 -11.20
N TRP A 128 8.28 -6.57 -10.13
CA TRP A 128 7.82 -5.19 -10.22
C TRP A 128 8.92 -4.25 -10.71
N GLU A 129 10.17 -4.48 -10.30
CA GLU A 129 11.31 -3.71 -10.82
C GLU A 129 11.47 -3.90 -12.33
N ALA A 130 11.37 -5.13 -12.80
CA ALA A 130 11.42 -5.44 -14.22
C ALA A 130 10.26 -4.77 -14.98
N PHE A 131 9.06 -4.77 -14.41
CA PHE A 131 7.89 -4.10 -14.98
C PHE A 131 8.11 -2.59 -15.11
N SER A 132 8.66 -1.97 -14.08
CA SER A 132 8.98 -0.53 -14.11
C SER A 132 10.06 -0.20 -15.13
N ALA A 133 11.07 -1.07 -15.26
CA ALA A 133 12.17 -0.87 -16.22
C ALA A 133 11.72 -1.01 -17.67
N GLN A 134 10.72 -1.85 -17.97
CA GLN A 134 10.20 -2.05 -19.32
C GLN A 134 9.73 -0.76 -19.98
N LYS A 135 9.13 0.14 -19.23
CA LYS A 135 8.66 1.42 -19.77
C LYS A 135 9.83 2.32 -20.18
N GLN A 136 10.91 2.33 -19.40
CA GLN A 136 12.08 3.15 -19.71
C GLN A 136 12.76 2.70 -21.00
N GLY A 137 12.70 1.39 -21.30
CA GLY A 137 13.25 0.85 -22.55
C GLY A 137 12.36 1.11 -23.77
N SER A 138 11.04 1.26 -23.62
CA SER A 138 10.11 1.44 -24.72
C SER A 138 9.86 2.89 -25.10
N SER A 139 10.30 3.85 -24.30
CA SER A 139 10.16 5.28 -24.58
C SER A 139 11.35 5.89 -25.32
N ALA A 140 12.24 5.05 -25.79
CA ALA A 140 13.37 5.47 -26.58
C ALA A 140 12.99 5.59 -28.07
#